data_49bd73bbdecd9438e42633492596f5f9
#
_entry.id   49bd73bbdecd9438e42633492596f5f9
#
_cell.length_a   1.000
_cell.length_b   1.000
_cell.length_c   1.000
_cell.angle_alpha   90.00
_cell.angle_beta   90.00
_cell.angle_gamma   90.00
#
_symmetry.space_group_name_H-M   'P 1'
#
loop_
_entity.id
_entity.type
_entity.pdbx_description
1 polymer ?
#
loop_
_entity_poly.entity_id
_entity_poly.type
_entity_poly.pdbx_seq_one_letter_code
_entity_poly.pdbx_strand_id
1 'polypeptide(L)'
;EFDKLSNLDDNFYKINANANGTINIVDKKSNREYKNLLLLEEGSDDGDEYDYSPLEEDFIITNEAVKANVKYDFTPYLETIDINYSLDIPKDLDSRKKKIKDSEMKIAIKIRLKKDSDKIEIKTKIDNKTKDHRVRFIIPTGYKSTESVSDNQFGTTKRPVIDTANEVWEKEKWKEKPIPVYQMM
;
A
#
# COMPACT_ATOMS: atom_id res chain seq x y z
N GLU A 1 -7.08 -23.55 -27.73
CA GLU A 1 -6.73 -23.29 -26.31
C GLU A 1 -6.28 -21.84 -26.24
N PHE A 2 -7.13 -20.98 -25.66
CA PHE A 2 -6.73 -19.60 -25.38
C PHE A 2 -5.69 -19.68 -24.26
N ASP A 3 -4.47 -19.22 -24.54
CA ASP A 3 -3.50 -18.95 -23.51
C ASP A 3 -4.18 -18.09 -22.44
N LYS A 4 -4.23 -18.58 -21.22
CA LYS A 4 -4.78 -17.84 -20.09
C LYS A 4 -4.03 -16.53 -20.01
N LEU A 5 -4.68 -15.44 -20.41
CA LEU A 5 -4.10 -14.11 -20.31
C LEU A 5 -3.67 -13.90 -18.86
N SER A 6 -2.38 -13.68 -18.66
CA SER A 6 -1.76 -13.47 -17.34
C SER A 6 -1.58 -11.99 -17.01
N ASN A 7 -2.24 -11.11 -17.77
CA ASN A 7 -2.15 -9.66 -17.61
C ASN A 7 -3.41 -8.99 -18.19
N LEU A 8 -3.68 -7.75 -17.74
CA LEU A 8 -4.57 -6.82 -18.44
C LEU A 8 -3.73 -6.04 -19.45
N ASP A 9 -4.27 -5.79 -20.63
CA ASP A 9 -3.52 -5.16 -21.72
C ASP A 9 -4.45 -4.34 -22.64
N ASP A 10 -4.60 -3.06 -22.34
CA ASP A 10 -5.38 -2.12 -23.15
C ASP A 10 -4.50 -1.14 -23.95
N ASN A 11 -5.09 -0.09 -24.49
CA ASN A 11 -4.36 0.93 -25.26
C ASN A 11 -3.42 1.79 -24.41
N PHE A 12 -3.66 1.88 -23.10
CA PHE A 12 -2.96 2.78 -22.18
C PHE A 12 -1.98 2.05 -21.28
N TYR A 13 -2.38 0.88 -20.78
CA TYR A 13 -1.66 0.17 -19.73
C TYR A 13 -1.50 -1.31 -20.02
N LYS A 14 -0.43 -1.88 -19.48
CA LYS A 14 -0.29 -3.31 -19.27
C LYS A 14 -0.10 -3.56 -17.79
N ILE A 15 -0.92 -4.42 -17.18
CA ILE A 15 -0.90 -4.70 -15.75
C ILE A 15 -0.82 -6.20 -15.53
N ASN A 16 0.12 -6.65 -14.71
CA ASN A 16 0.17 -8.02 -14.23
C ASN A 16 0.23 -8.06 -12.70
N ALA A 17 -0.39 -9.06 -12.10
CA ALA A 17 -0.26 -9.34 -10.67
C ALA A 17 0.87 -10.33 -10.42
N ASN A 18 1.66 -10.05 -9.38
CA ASN A 18 2.70 -10.93 -8.88
C ASN A 18 2.12 -12.00 -7.92
N ALA A 19 2.86 -13.07 -7.69
CA ALA A 19 2.42 -14.16 -6.83
C ALA A 19 2.13 -13.74 -5.37
N ASN A 20 2.71 -12.64 -4.91
CA ASN A 20 2.53 -12.08 -3.57
C ASN A 20 1.40 -11.05 -3.48
N GLY A 21 0.67 -10.80 -4.58
CA GLY A 21 -0.44 -9.85 -4.62
C GLY A 21 -0.05 -8.40 -4.93
N THR A 22 1.23 -8.08 -5.09
CA THR A 22 1.65 -6.81 -5.68
C THR A 22 1.38 -6.81 -7.19
N ILE A 23 1.43 -5.63 -7.81
CA ILE A 23 1.24 -5.51 -9.25
C ILE A 23 2.38 -4.75 -9.91
N ASN A 24 2.56 -5.03 -11.20
CA ASN A 24 3.42 -4.22 -12.06
C ASN A 24 2.55 -3.55 -13.13
N ILE A 25 2.86 -2.30 -13.44
CA ILE A 25 2.15 -1.50 -14.44
C ILE A 25 3.15 -0.97 -15.44
N VAL A 26 2.87 -1.13 -16.72
CA VAL A 26 3.54 -0.40 -17.80
C VAL A 26 2.59 0.67 -18.33
N ASP A 27 2.97 1.91 -18.22
CA ASP A 27 2.32 3.03 -18.90
C ASP A 27 2.84 3.10 -20.34
N LYS A 28 1.99 2.75 -21.29
CA LYS A 28 2.35 2.68 -22.71
C LYS A 28 2.63 4.03 -23.34
N LYS A 29 2.02 5.10 -22.80
CA LYS A 29 2.23 6.46 -23.29
C LYS A 29 3.62 6.98 -22.97
N SER A 30 4.09 6.75 -21.75
CA SER A 30 5.41 7.19 -21.28
C SER A 30 6.49 6.11 -21.45
N ASN A 31 6.12 4.88 -21.78
CA ASN A 31 6.94 3.67 -21.77
C ASN A 31 7.64 3.45 -20.41
N ARG A 32 6.95 3.80 -19.34
CA ARG A 32 7.44 3.70 -17.97
C ARG A 32 6.90 2.45 -17.29
N GLU A 33 7.77 1.74 -16.60
CA GLU A 33 7.39 0.57 -15.80
C GLU A 33 7.43 0.91 -14.32
N TYR A 34 6.36 0.56 -13.61
CA TYR A 34 6.22 0.64 -12.16
C TYR A 34 6.11 -0.77 -11.60
N LYS A 35 6.99 -1.12 -10.67
CA LYS A 35 7.09 -2.49 -10.13
C LYS A 35 6.67 -2.55 -8.66
N ASN A 36 6.10 -3.70 -8.27
CA ASN A 36 5.75 -4.02 -6.89
C ASN A 36 4.84 -2.99 -6.21
N LEU A 37 3.94 -2.36 -6.99
CA LEU A 37 2.92 -1.49 -6.43
C LEU A 37 1.96 -2.31 -5.56
N LEU A 38 1.34 -1.65 -4.59
CA LEU A 38 0.44 -2.26 -3.61
C LEU A 38 1.15 -3.26 -2.68
N LEU A 39 2.46 -3.05 -2.42
CA LEU A 39 3.10 -3.71 -1.29
C LEU A 39 2.39 -3.27 -0.02
N LEU A 40 1.79 -4.23 0.69
CA LEU A 40 1.17 -3.96 1.97
C LEU A 40 2.21 -4.01 3.07
N GLU A 41 2.18 -3.02 3.94
CA GLU A 41 3.02 -2.91 5.13
C GLU A 41 2.13 -2.75 6.35
N GLU A 42 2.34 -3.58 7.36
CA GLU A 42 1.66 -3.56 8.64
C GLU A 42 2.69 -3.43 9.77
N GLY A 43 2.50 -2.46 10.65
CA GLY A 43 3.36 -2.18 11.80
C GLY A 43 2.55 -1.76 13.02
N SER A 44 3.21 -1.59 14.17
CA SER A 44 2.56 -1.16 15.42
C SER A 44 2.08 0.28 15.36
N ASP A 45 1.10 0.57 16.19
CA ASP A 45 0.67 1.91 16.54
C ASP A 45 0.27 1.93 18.01
N ASP A 46 1.10 2.55 18.85
CA ASP A 46 0.90 2.75 20.31
C ASP A 46 0.45 4.21 20.60
N GLY A 47 0.03 4.92 19.55
CA GLY A 47 -0.49 6.28 19.65
C GLY A 47 -1.95 6.32 20.07
N ASP A 48 -2.48 7.52 20.07
CA ASP A 48 -3.91 7.77 20.27
C ASP A 48 -4.64 7.95 18.92
N GLU A 49 -5.87 8.46 18.95
CA GLU A 49 -6.66 8.72 17.74
C GLU A 49 -6.15 9.88 16.88
N TYR A 50 -5.17 10.64 17.33
CA TYR A 50 -4.63 11.82 16.65
C TYR A 50 -3.23 11.57 16.11
N ASP A 51 -2.37 10.85 16.85
CA ASP A 51 -0.96 10.75 16.57
C ASP A 51 -0.51 9.28 16.40
N TYR A 52 0.17 8.99 15.29
CA TYR A 52 0.80 7.72 15.04
C TYR A 52 2.09 7.58 15.84
N SER A 53 2.20 6.53 16.65
CA SER A 53 3.38 6.25 17.46
C SER A 53 3.77 4.77 17.37
N PRO A 54 4.79 4.40 16.56
CA PRO A 54 5.25 3.02 16.49
C PRO A 54 5.99 2.64 17.78
N LEU A 55 5.99 1.35 18.10
CA LEU A 55 6.86 0.82 19.15
C LEU A 55 8.33 1.06 18.80
N GLU A 56 9.19 1.32 19.80
CA GLU A 56 10.63 1.49 19.61
C GLU A 56 11.27 0.23 19.02
N GLU A 57 10.85 -0.95 19.48
CA GLU A 57 11.24 -2.24 18.92
C GLU A 57 10.02 -2.86 18.22
N ASP A 58 9.80 -2.51 16.96
CA ASP A 58 8.74 -3.09 16.13
C ASP A 58 9.29 -4.05 15.07
N PHE A 59 8.40 -4.85 14.49
CA PHE A 59 8.66 -5.62 13.28
C PHE A 59 7.55 -5.38 12.28
N ILE A 60 7.97 -5.16 11.04
CA ILE A 60 7.04 -4.89 9.95
C ILE A 60 6.64 -6.19 9.28
N ILE A 61 5.36 -6.35 9.03
CA ILE A 61 4.80 -7.48 8.27
C ILE A 61 4.39 -6.97 6.90
N THR A 62 4.84 -7.68 5.86
CA THR A 62 4.51 -7.37 4.47
C THR A 62 3.88 -8.57 3.77
N ASN A 63 3.30 -8.34 2.59
CA ASN A 63 2.82 -9.43 1.74
C ASN A 63 3.91 -10.05 0.84
N GLU A 64 5.19 -9.75 1.03
CA GLU A 64 6.27 -10.28 0.18
C GLU A 64 6.34 -11.81 0.16
N ALA A 65 6.12 -12.45 1.30
CA ALA A 65 6.15 -13.92 1.44
C ALA A 65 4.78 -14.59 1.24
N VAL A 66 3.75 -13.82 0.93
CA VAL A 66 2.39 -14.33 0.76
C VAL A 66 2.23 -15.01 -0.59
N LYS A 67 1.38 -16.03 -0.65
CA LYS A 67 0.88 -16.61 -1.90
C LYS A 67 -0.55 -16.14 -2.13
N ALA A 68 -0.72 -15.13 -2.97
CA ALA A 68 -2.02 -14.59 -3.31
C ALA A 68 -2.77 -15.48 -4.32
N ASN A 69 -4.08 -15.50 -4.21
CA ASN A 69 -4.98 -16.06 -5.22
C ASN A 69 -5.33 -14.95 -6.22
N VAL A 70 -4.86 -15.09 -7.46
CA VAL A 70 -5.05 -14.12 -8.53
C VAL A 70 -5.97 -14.70 -9.59
N LYS A 71 -7.01 -13.93 -9.97
CA LYS A 71 -7.95 -14.29 -11.05
C LYS A 71 -8.07 -13.13 -12.03
N TYR A 72 -8.10 -13.45 -13.30
CA TYR A 72 -8.33 -12.52 -14.40
C TYR A 72 -9.70 -12.77 -15.00
N ASP A 73 -10.41 -11.71 -15.33
CA ASP A 73 -11.69 -11.76 -16.04
C ASP A 73 -11.72 -10.71 -17.14
N PHE A 74 -12.27 -11.07 -18.29
CA PHE A 74 -12.25 -10.27 -19.50
C PHE A 74 -13.63 -10.23 -20.13
N THR A 75 -14.11 -9.01 -20.36
CA THR A 75 -15.30 -8.75 -21.16
C THR A 75 -14.93 -7.77 -22.29
N PRO A 76 -15.78 -7.57 -23.32
CA PRO A 76 -15.50 -6.61 -24.37
C PRO A 76 -15.31 -5.15 -23.91
N TYR A 77 -15.74 -4.83 -22.68
CA TYR A 77 -15.75 -3.45 -22.15
C TYR A 77 -14.96 -3.28 -20.86
N LEU A 78 -14.56 -4.38 -20.23
CA LEU A 78 -13.94 -4.32 -18.91
C LEU A 78 -13.01 -5.52 -18.72
N GLU A 79 -11.78 -5.23 -18.33
CA GLU A 79 -10.81 -6.22 -17.88
C GLU A 79 -10.61 -6.08 -16.37
N THR A 80 -10.52 -7.19 -15.65
CA THR A 80 -10.35 -7.17 -14.19
C THR A 80 -9.28 -8.14 -13.70
N ILE A 81 -8.63 -7.76 -12.58
CA ILE A 81 -7.84 -8.66 -11.76
C ILE A 81 -8.46 -8.68 -10.36
N ASP A 82 -8.79 -9.85 -9.87
CA ASP A 82 -9.15 -10.09 -8.47
C ASP A 82 -7.95 -10.74 -7.75
N ILE A 83 -7.44 -10.08 -6.71
CA ILE A 83 -6.31 -10.53 -5.91
C ILE A 83 -6.81 -10.72 -4.48
N ASN A 84 -6.62 -11.92 -3.92
CA ASN A 84 -7.04 -12.22 -2.56
C ASN A 84 -5.91 -12.91 -1.81
N TYR A 85 -5.62 -12.44 -0.60
CA TYR A 85 -4.65 -13.03 0.31
C TYR A 85 -4.98 -12.71 1.76
N SER A 86 -4.29 -13.36 2.69
CA SER A 86 -4.33 -13.05 4.11
C SER A 86 -2.94 -12.92 4.70
N LEU A 87 -2.85 -12.16 5.79
CA LEU A 87 -1.65 -11.99 6.60
C LEU A 87 -1.93 -12.42 8.03
N ASP A 88 -1.04 -13.22 8.60
CA ASP A 88 -1.02 -13.49 10.03
C ASP A 88 -0.33 -12.33 10.73
N ILE A 89 -1.04 -11.65 11.61
CA ILE A 89 -0.61 -10.44 12.31
C ILE A 89 -0.92 -10.55 13.81
N PRO A 90 -0.25 -9.77 14.68
CA PRO A 90 -0.64 -9.64 16.07
C PRO A 90 -2.03 -9.03 16.21
N LYS A 91 -2.84 -9.50 17.15
CA LYS A 91 -4.19 -8.94 17.40
C LYS A 91 -4.18 -7.60 18.12
N ASP A 92 -3.11 -7.31 18.86
CA ASP A 92 -2.93 -6.11 19.68
C ASP A 92 -1.43 -5.88 20.00
N LEU A 93 -1.11 -4.80 20.73
CA LEU A 93 0.25 -4.48 21.17
C LEU A 93 0.86 -5.55 22.07
N ASP A 94 0.07 -6.19 22.94
CA ASP A 94 0.59 -7.24 23.83
C ASP A 94 1.07 -8.45 23.05
N SER A 95 0.32 -8.88 22.06
CA SER A 95 0.72 -9.96 21.14
C SER A 95 1.94 -9.54 20.32
N ARG A 96 2.00 -8.28 19.87
CA ARG A 96 3.12 -7.75 19.11
C ARG A 96 4.41 -7.72 19.92
N LYS A 97 4.39 -7.22 21.15
CA LYS A 97 5.55 -7.21 22.07
C LYS A 97 6.07 -8.63 22.35
N LYS A 98 5.18 -9.63 22.34
CA LYS A 98 5.52 -11.05 22.48
C LYS A 98 5.89 -11.73 21.14
N LYS A 99 5.83 -11.00 20.02
CA LYS A 99 6.06 -11.49 18.64
C LYS A 99 5.12 -12.65 18.26
N ILE A 100 3.88 -12.62 18.76
CA ILE A 100 2.84 -13.62 18.48
C ILE A 100 1.92 -13.06 17.37
N LYS A 101 1.71 -13.86 16.33
CA LYS A 101 0.78 -13.57 15.22
C LYS A 101 -0.47 -14.43 15.44
N ASP A 102 -1.42 -13.92 16.21
CA ASP A 102 -2.61 -14.62 16.68
C ASP A 102 -3.92 -14.09 16.07
N SER A 103 -3.81 -13.31 15.01
CA SER A 103 -4.92 -12.81 14.21
C SER A 103 -4.64 -12.93 12.72
N GLU A 104 -5.71 -13.02 11.93
CA GLU A 104 -5.67 -13.05 10.47
C GLU A 104 -6.33 -11.80 9.90
N MET A 105 -5.65 -11.09 9.01
CA MET A 105 -6.19 -9.97 8.24
C MET A 105 -6.36 -10.40 6.79
N LYS A 106 -7.60 -10.34 6.26
CA LYS A 106 -7.92 -10.71 4.88
C LYS A 106 -7.96 -9.48 3.99
N ILE A 107 -7.31 -9.60 2.85
CA ILE A 107 -7.20 -8.53 1.86
C ILE A 107 -7.79 -9.02 0.53
N ALA A 108 -8.68 -8.21 -0.04
CA ALA A 108 -9.21 -8.39 -1.38
C ALA A 108 -9.00 -7.11 -2.18
N ILE A 109 -8.30 -7.22 -3.32
CA ILE A 109 -8.03 -6.11 -4.23
C ILE A 109 -8.68 -6.44 -5.57
N LYS A 110 -9.42 -5.49 -6.10
CA LYS A 110 -9.99 -5.56 -7.45
C LYS A 110 -9.44 -4.43 -8.30
N ILE A 111 -8.79 -4.77 -9.40
CA ILE A 111 -8.25 -3.83 -10.38
C ILE A 111 -9.11 -3.90 -11.63
N ARG A 112 -9.43 -2.76 -12.22
CA ARG A 112 -10.28 -2.65 -13.39
C ARG A 112 -9.67 -1.71 -14.41
N LEU A 113 -9.63 -2.17 -15.67
CA LEU A 113 -9.42 -1.35 -16.84
C LEU A 113 -10.71 -1.33 -17.67
N LYS A 114 -11.29 -0.15 -17.81
CA LYS A 114 -12.45 0.04 -18.69
C LYS A 114 -11.94 0.40 -20.09
N LYS A 115 -12.54 -0.21 -21.10
CA LYS A 115 -12.24 0.12 -22.49
C LYS A 115 -12.35 1.63 -22.73
N ASP A 116 -11.40 2.15 -23.48
CA ASP A 116 -11.29 3.56 -23.88
C ASP A 116 -11.15 4.56 -22.69
N SER A 117 -10.72 4.07 -21.53
CA SER A 117 -10.43 4.89 -20.35
C SER A 117 -8.94 4.83 -19.99
N ASP A 118 -8.34 5.99 -19.79
CA ASP A 118 -6.97 6.15 -19.31
C ASP A 118 -6.83 6.05 -17.77
N LYS A 119 -7.84 5.45 -17.12
CA LYS A 119 -7.88 5.32 -15.65
C LYS A 119 -7.83 3.88 -15.22
N ILE A 120 -6.97 3.60 -14.25
CA ILE A 120 -6.92 2.34 -13.52
C ILE A 120 -7.77 2.49 -12.24
N GLU A 121 -8.84 1.71 -12.12
CA GLU A 121 -9.62 1.67 -10.89
C GLU A 121 -9.07 0.57 -9.97
N ILE A 122 -8.71 0.94 -8.75
CA ILE A 122 -8.26 0.01 -7.71
C ILE A 122 -9.21 0.11 -6.53
N LYS A 123 -9.87 -1.02 -6.20
CA LYS A 123 -10.74 -1.12 -5.02
C LYS A 123 -10.15 -2.14 -4.06
N THR A 124 -9.89 -1.71 -2.84
CA THR A 124 -9.38 -2.57 -1.77
C THR A 124 -10.42 -2.75 -0.68
N LYS A 125 -10.52 -3.99 -0.19
CA LYS A 125 -11.29 -4.34 1.00
C LYS A 125 -10.35 -5.06 1.98
N ILE A 126 -10.30 -4.58 3.22
CA ILE A 126 -9.52 -5.14 4.31
C ILE A 126 -10.50 -5.58 5.40
N ASP A 127 -10.47 -6.87 5.78
CA ASP A 127 -11.19 -7.38 6.97
C ASP A 127 -10.26 -7.23 8.17
N ASN A 128 -10.28 -6.03 8.77
CA ASN A 128 -9.47 -5.69 9.92
C ASN A 128 -10.22 -5.97 11.22
N LYS A 129 -9.68 -6.87 12.05
CA LYS A 129 -10.22 -7.26 13.36
C LYS A 129 -9.22 -7.02 14.50
N THR A 130 -8.10 -6.37 14.18
CA THR A 130 -6.99 -6.12 15.10
C THR A 130 -6.98 -4.69 15.60
N LYS A 131 -6.23 -4.43 16.65
CA LYS A 131 -6.06 -3.11 17.25
C LYS A 131 -4.60 -2.69 17.22
N ASP A 132 -4.38 -1.42 17.48
CA ASP A 132 -3.08 -0.85 17.80
C ASP A 132 -2.05 -1.14 16.69
N HIS A 133 -2.47 -0.94 15.43
CA HIS A 133 -1.63 -1.15 14.28
C HIS A 133 -1.96 -0.20 13.13
N ARG A 134 -0.98 0.04 12.30
CA ARG A 134 -1.09 0.84 11.08
C ARG A 134 -0.88 -0.04 9.85
N VAL A 135 -1.78 0.10 8.86
CA VAL A 135 -1.69 -0.59 7.57
C VAL A 135 -1.52 0.42 6.46
N ARG A 136 -0.55 0.19 5.55
CA ARG A 136 -0.28 1.03 4.38
C ARG A 136 -0.15 0.20 3.13
N PHE A 137 -0.54 0.76 1.98
CA PHE A 137 -0.11 0.29 0.68
C PHE A 137 1.00 1.18 0.15
N ILE A 138 2.14 0.59 -0.17
CA ILE A 138 3.28 1.28 -0.75
C ILE A 138 3.13 1.29 -2.27
N ILE A 139 3.31 2.46 -2.85
CA ILE A 139 3.25 2.68 -4.31
C ILE A 139 4.57 3.30 -4.75
N PRO A 140 5.59 2.48 -5.06
CA PRO A 140 6.89 2.97 -5.49
C PRO A 140 6.78 3.60 -6.88
N THR A 141 6.86 4.92 -6.94
CA THR A 141 6.76 5.66 -8.21
C THR A 141 8.08 5.83 -8.92
N GLY A 142 9.21 5.64 -8.22
CA GLY A 142 10.56 5.89 -8.74
C GLY A 142 10.89 7.36 -8.97
N TYR A 143 10.01 8.29 -8.58
CA TYR A 143 10.29 9.72 -8.62
C TYR A 143 11.10 10.16 -7.42
N LYS A 144 12.16 10.91 -7.66
CA LYS A 144 12.89 11.64 -6.61
C LYS A 144 12.28 13.02 -6.47
N SER A 145 11.81 13.35 -5.27
CA SER A 145 11.27 14.67 -4.96
C SER A 145 11.76 15.12 -3.59
N THR A 146 11.95 16.42 -3.42
CA THR A 146 12.26 17.04 -2.13
C THR A 146 11.00 17.51 -1.41
N GLU A 147 9.87 17.56 -2.12
CA GLU A 147 8.58 17.97 -1.57
C GLU A 147 7.44 17.11 -2.12
N SER A 148 6.38 16.96 -1.34
CA SER A 148 5.08 16.44 -1.76
C SER A 148 4.07 17.57 -1.87
N VAL A 149 3.14 17.45 -2.80
CA VAL A 149 2.04 18.39 -2.98
C VAL A 149 0.74 17.62 -2.79
N SER A 150 -0.02 17.99 -1.77
CA SER A 150 -1.32 17.38 -1.49
C SER A 150 -2.44 18.35 -1.81
N ASP A 151 -3.54 17.83 -2.30
CA ASP A 151 -4.78 18.60 -2.41
C ASP A 151 -5.32 18.92 -1.00
N ASN A 152 -5.90 20.10 -0.85
CA ASN A 152 -6.49 20.57 0.40
C ASN A 152 -7.73 21.40 0.09
N GLN A 153 -8.53 21.68 1.12
CA GLN A 153 -9.72 22.53 1.06
C GLN A 153 -9.38 23.90 0.54
N PHE A 154 -9.57 24.44 -0.48
CA PHE A 154 -9.20 25.76 -1.01
C PHE A 154 -7.81 25.89 -1.63
N GLY A 155 -7.11 24.77 -1.94
CA GLY A 155 -5.83 24.86 -2.61
C GLY A 155 -4.97 23.63 -2.43
N THR A 156 -3.67 23.79 -2.53
CA THR A 156 -2.71 22.73 -2.36
C THR A 156 -1.77 23.02 -1.19
N THR A 157 -1.36 21.97 -0.48
CA THR A 157 -0.36 22.06 0.59
C THR A 157 0.92 21.37 0.14
N LYS A 158 2.03 22.10 0.21
CA LYS A 158 3.38 21.58 -0.01
C LYS A 158 4.01 21.18 1.31
N ARG A 159 4.62 19.98 1.35
CA ARG A 159 5.35 19.49 2.51
C ARG A 159 6.71 18.94 2.07
N PRO A 160 7.79 19.21 2.82
CA PRO A 160 9.06 18.58 2.56
C PRO A 160 8.96 17.07 2.79
N VAL A 161 9.66 16.28 1.96
CA VAL A 161 9.75 14.82 2.12
C VAL A 161 10.57 14.46 3.36
N ILE A 162 11.59 15.27 3.67
CA ILE A 162 12.38 15.17 4.90
C ILE A 162 11.81 16.16 5.89
N ASP A 163 11.22 15.66 6.97
CA ASP A 163 10.69 16.50 8.02
C ASP A 163 11.82 16.85 9.01
N THR A 164 12.27 18.11 8.95
CA THR A 164 13.27 18.64 9.88
C THR A 164 12.69 18.92 11.28
N ALA A 165 11.37 18.88 11.45
CA ALA A 165 10.73 19.03 12.76
C ALA A 165 11.09 17.88 13.71
N ASN A 166 11.45 16.69 13.19
CA ASN A 166 11.94 15.59 14.01
C ASN A 166 13.13 15.97 14.92
N GLU A 167 14.02 16.84 14.45
CA GLU A 167 15.14 17.31 15.28
C GLU A 167 14.69 18.13 16.49
N VAL A 168 13.60 18.88 16.36
CA VAL A 168 13.02 19.67 17.45
C VAL A 168 12.36 18.76 18.47
N TRP A 169 11.61 17.78 18.02
CA TRP A 169 10.95 16.79 18.87
C TRP A 169 11.94 15.97 19.69
N GLU A 170 13.05 15.54 19.12
CA GLU A 170 14.12 14.85 19.83
C GLU A 170 14.76 15.71 20.93
N LYS A 171 14.93 17.01 20.69
CA LYS A 171 15.45 17.96 21.66
C LYS A 171 14.50 18.20 22.83
N GLU A 172 13.20 18.23 22.57
CA GLU A 172 12.17 18.50 23.57
C GLU A 172 11.73 17.27 24.36
N LYS A 173 12.27 16.08 24.05
CA LYS A 173 11.96 14.80 24.74
C LYS A 173 10.48 14.43 24.76
N TRP A 174 9.75 14.79 23.73
CA TRP A 174 8.38 14.32 23.57
C TRP A 174 8.38 12.81 23.33
N LYS A 175 7.41 12.09 23.92
CA LYS A 175 7.33 10.62 23.81
C LYS A 175 6.97 10.14 22.41
N GLU A 176 6.31 10.99 21.63
CA GLU A 176 5.81 10.71 20.30
C GLU A 176 6.61 11.46 19.27
N LYS A 177 7.20 10.73 18.32
CA LYS A 177 7.90 11.35 17.20
C LYS A 177 6.92 11.55 16.05
N PRO A 178 6.74 12.77 15.51
CA PRO A 178 5.98 12.94 14.30
C PRO A 178 6.66 12.16 13.18
N ILE A 179 5.95 11.22 12.60
CA ILE A 179 6.45 10.50 11.44
C ILE A 179 5.96 11.24 10.20
N PRO A 180 6.87 11.54 9.25
CA PRO A 180 6.47 12.16 8.01
C PRO A 180 5.34 11.36 7.37
N VAL A 181 4.21 12.00 7.11
CA VAL A 181 3.03 11.34 6.53
C VAL A 181 3.33 10.77 5.14
N TYR A 182 4.45 11.17 4.54
CA TYR A 182 4.87 10.79 3.20
C TYR A 182 6.35 10.42 3.17
N GLN A 183 6.70 9.24 3.63
CA GLN A 183 7.91 8.60 3.15
C GLN A 183 7.60 8.02 1.78
N MET A 184 7.87 8.77 0.73
CA MET A 184 8.00 8.19 -0.60
C MET A 184 9.40 7.56 -0.67
N MET A 185 9.46 6.25 -0.51
CA MET A 185 10.65 5.47 -0.82
C MET A 185 10.70 5.16 -2.33
#